data_bd2b94127b0f9f532ee3d3245dcf4f92
#
_entry.id   bd2b94127b0f9f532ee3d3245dcf4f92
#
_cell.length_a   1.000
_cell.length_b   1.000
_cell.length_c   1.000
_cell.angle_alpha   90.00
_cell.angle_beta   90.00
_cell.angle_gamma   90.00
#
_symmetry.space_group_name_H-M   'P 1'
#
loop_
_entity.id
_entity.type
_entity.pdbx_description
1 polymer ?
#
loop_
_entity_poly.entity_id
_entity_poly.type
_entity_poly.pdbx_seq_one_letter_code
_entity_poly.pdbx_strand_id
1 'polypeptide(L)'
;MPKISQSSQCQTVITTFEMTPGTCQDLLDALNDAYDSFISKQLGFIAAGLHVNDAQTRIANYSQWQRREDFQAMLRSDEMRARNRNINELCRSFEPVMYDVSAIFGA
;
A
#
# COMPACT_ATOMS: atom_id res chain seq x y z
N MET A 1 9.95 3.54 -9.46
CA MET A 1 10.02 2.25 -8.74
C MET A 1 10.54 2.45 -7.34
N PRO A 2 9.95 1.78 -6.35
CA PRO A 2 10.49 1.83 -5.00
C PRO A 2 11.90 1.26 -4.94
N LYS A 3 12.71 1.84 -4.08
CA LYS A 3 14.06 1.35 -3.82
C LYS A 3 14.18 0.98 -2.35
N ILE A 4 14.78 -0.16 -2.10
CA ILE A 4 15.11 -0.56 -0.73
C ILE A 4 16.45 0.07 -0.39
N SER A 5 16.49 0.86 0.67
CA SER A 5 17.71 1.51 1.11
C SER A 5 17.76 1.59 2.63
N GLN A 6 18.87 1.12 3.19
CA GLN A 6 19.12 1.19 4.62
C GLN A 6 19.46 2.61 5.08
N SER A 7 20.04 3.40 4.19
CA SER A 7 20.39 4.79 4.47
C SER A 7 19.25 5.76 4.19
N SER A 8 18.15 5.26 3.68
CA SER A 8 16.98 6.06 3.36
C SER A 8 16.33 6.63 4.60
N GLN A 9 15.88 7.87 4.52
CA GLN A 9 15.08 8.49 5.57
C GLN A 9 13.60 8.32 5.33
N CYS A 10 13.20 7.53 4.31
CA CYS A 10 11.79 7.30 4.02
C CYS A 10 11.22 6.21 4.92
N GLN A 11 9.91 6.29 5.09
CA GLN A 11 9.15 5.29 5.79
C GLN A 11 8.62 4.26 4.82
N THR A 12 8.90 2.98 5.09
CA THR A 12 8.34 1.85 4.32
C THR A 12 7.05 1.38 4.98
N VAL A 13 6.04 1.15 4.16
CA VAL A 13 4.76 0.58 4.61
C VAL A 13 4.43 -0.60 3.71
N ILE A 14 4.14 -1.75 4.32
CA ILE A 14 3.69 -2.93 3.60
C ILE A 14 2.29 -3.26 4.09
N THR A 15 1.34 -3.27 3.16
CA THR A 15 -0.04 -3.63 3.44
C THR A 15 -0.34 -4.96 2.78
N THR A 16 -0.78 -5.93 3.56
CA THR A 16 -1.17 -7.24 3.04
C THR A 16 -2.68 -7.34 3.01
N PHE A 17 -3.20 -7.75 1.86
CA PHE A 17 -4.63 -7.99 1.66
C PHE A 17 -4.86 -9.48 1.46
N GLU A 18 -5.89 -10.02 2.09
CA GLU A 18 -6.35 -11.39 1.84
C GLU A 18 -7.72 -11.33 1.18
N MET A 19 -7.91 -12.09 0.10
CA MET A 19 -9.17 -12.12 -0.63
C MET A 19 -9.31 -13.48 -1.31
N THR A 20 -10.46 -13.68 -1.95
CA THR A 20 -10.68 -14.83 -2.84
C THR A 20 -10.35 -14.43 -4.27
N PRO A 21 -10.06 -15.39 -5.16
CA PRO A 21 -9.83 -15.06 -6.57
C PRO A 21 -10.99 -14.31 -7.21
N GLY A 22 -12.22 -14.53 -6.74
CA GLY A 22 -13.42 -13.89 -7.30
C GLY A 22 -13.45 -12.38 -7.14
N THR A 23 -12.78 -11.83 -6.12
CA THR A 23 -12.74 -10.38 -5.90
C THR A 23 -11.37 -9.77 -6.19
N CYS A 24 -10.40 -10.57 -6.62
CA CYS A 24 -9.03 -10.10 -6.82
C CYS A 24 -8.94 -8.94 -7.81
N GLN A 25 -9.57 -9.06 -8.98
CA GLN A 25 -9.51 -8.01 -9.99
C GLN A 25 -10.21 -6.73 -9.53
N ASP A 26 -11.37 -6.87 -8.88
CA ASP A 26 -12.08 -5.70 -8.37
C ASP A 26 -11.26 -4.99 -7.30
N LEU A 27 -10.57 -5.74 -6.45
CA LEU A 27 -9.70 -5.16 -5.43
C LEU A 27 -8.51 -4.45 -6.07
N LEU A 28 -7.88 -5.06 -7.07
CA LEU A 28 -6.79 -4.43 -7.81
C LEU A 28 -7.24 -3.13 -8.48
N ASP A 29 -8.42 -3.14 -9.09
CA ASP A 29 -8.95 -1.93 -9.74
C ASP A 29 -9.19 -0.82 -8.72
N ALA A 30 -9.74 -1.16 -7.55
CA ALA A 30 -9.97 -0.20 -6.48
C ALA A 30 -8.65 0.38 -5.95
N LEU A 31 -7.63 -0.46 -5.78
CA LEU A 31 -6.31 -0.02 -5.31
C LEU A 31 -5.60 0.85 -6.36
N ASN A 32 -5.66 0.45 -7.64
CA ASN A 32 -5.10 1.24 -8.71
C ASN A 32 -5.75 2.61 -8.80
N ASP A 33 -7.06 2.68 -8.69
CA ASP A 33 -7.78 3.95 -8.71
C ASP A 33 -7.40 4.81 -7.49
N ALA A 34 -7.30 4.21 -6.32
CA ALA A 34 -6.90 4.93 -5.10
C ALA A 34 -5.53 5.57 -5.26
N TYR A 35 -4.56 4.83 -5.81
CA TYR A 35 -3.22 5.38 -6.04
C TYR A 35 -3.22 6.44 -7.13
N ASP A 36 -3.84 6.15 -8.26
CA ASP A 36 -3.81 7.04 -9.40
C ASP A 36 -4.52 8.36 -9.11
N SER A 37 -5.67 8.31 -8.47
CA SER A 37 -6.53 9.48 -8.27
C SER A 37 -6.26 10.23 -6.96
N PHE A 38 -5.68 9.58 -5.97
CA PHE A 38 -5.57 10.19 -4.64
C PHE A 38 -4.22 9.99 -3.97
N ILE A 39 -3.83 8.73 -3.69
CA ILE A 39 -2.67 8.46 -2.81
C ILE A 39 -1.38 9.03 -3.39
N SER A 40 -1.15 8.86 -4.69
CA SER A 40 0.08 9.34 -5.34
C SER A 40 0.23 10.86 -5.31
N LYS A 41 -0.84 11.57 -5.03
CA LYS A 41 -0.85 13.04 -5.00
C LYS A 41 -0.73 13.61 -3.58
N GLN A 42 -0.63 12.74 -2.58
CA GLN A 42 -0.58 13.18 -1.19
C GLN A 42 0.83 13.61 -0.80
N LEU A 43 0.89 14.53 0.16
CA LEU A 43 2.16 15.01 0.69
C LEU A 43 2.99 13.85 1.21
N GLY A 44 4.24 13.80 0.78
CA GLY A 44 5.20 12.81 1.27
C GLY A 44 5.18 11.48 0.54
N PHE A 45 4.25 11.25 -0.38
CA PHE A 45 4.25 10.02 -1.17
C PHE A 45 5.49 9.94 -2.05
N ILE A 46 6.19 8.80 -2.05
CA ILE A 46 7.38 8.60 -2.87
C ILE A 46 7.08 7.62 -4.00
N ALA A 47 6.69 6.40 -3.65
CA ALA A 47 6.48 5.33 -4.63
C ALA A 47 5.70 4.18 -3.99
N ALA A 48 5.12 3.34 -4.85
CA ALA A 48 4.41 2.15 -4.40
C ALA A 48 4.42 1.08 -5.48
N GLY A 49 4.21 -0.16 -5.05
CA GLY A 49 4.03 -1.29 -5.96
C GLY A 49 3.00 -2.25 -5.41
N LEU A 50 2.15 -2.76 -6.29
CA LEU A 50 1.17 -3.78 -5.95
C LEU A 50 1.66 -5.13 -6.49
N HIS A 51 1.65 -6.13 -5.64
CA HIS A 51 2.11 -7.47 -5.97
C HIS A 51 1.00 -8.47 -5.67
N VAL A 52 0.72 -9.36 -6.60
CA VAL A 52 -0.34 -10.36 -6.47
C VAL A 52 0.29 -11.74 -6.54
N ASN A 53 -0.12 -12.65 -5.66
CA ASN A 53 0.36 -14.03 -5.71
C ASN A 53 -0.36 -14.81 -6.85
N ASP A 54 0.23 -15.93 -7.24
CA ASP A 54 -0.28 -16.73 -8.37
C ASP A 54 -1.72 -17.22 -8.12
N ALA A 55 -2.04 -17.57 -6.88
CA ALA A 55 -3.37 -18.05 -6.54
C ALA A 55 -4.44 -16.96 -6.50
N GLN A 56 -4.04 -15.67 -6.61
CA GLN A 56 -4.94 -14.53 -6.55
C GLN A 56 -5.71 -14.44 -5.22
N THR A 57 -5.04 -14.79 -4.14
CA THR A 57 -5.59 -14.80 -2.78
C THR A 57 -4.94 -13.77 -1.87
N ARG A 58 -3.84 -13.16 -2.32
CA ARG A 58 -3.12 -12.13 -1.55
C ARG A 58 -2.57 -11.05 -2.45
N ILE A 59 -2.63 -9.82 -1.95
CA ILE A 59 -1.95 -8.68 -2.55
C ILE A 59 -1.01 -8.11 -1.50
N ALA A 60 0.25 -7.87 -1.89
CA ALA A 60 1.20 -7.15 -1.07
C ALA A 60 1.40 -5.77 -1.68
N ASN A 61 1.07 -4.74 -0.93
CA ASN A 61 1.22 -3.35 -1.34
C ASN A 61 2.43 -2.77 -0.60
N TYR A 62 3.52 -2.55 -1.34
CA TYR A 62 4.74 -1.95 -0.82
C TYR A 62 4.73 -0.48 -1.17
N SER A 63 4.82 0.40 -0.16
CA SER A 63 4.85 1.84 -0.40
C SER A 63 5.94 2.52 0.40
N GLN A 64 6.40 3.65 -0.11
CA GLN A 64 7.42 4.48 0.51
C GLN A 64 6.92 5.90 0.66
N TRP A 65 7.17 6.49 1.82
CA TRP A 65 6.73 7.83 2.20
C TRP A 65 7.90 8.59 2.81
N GLN A 66 7.91 9.90 2.66
CA GLN A 66 8.98 10.72 3.24
C GLN A 66 8.98 10.62 4.76
N ARG A 67 7.79 10.63 5.38
CA ARG A 67 7.65 10.53 6.83
C ARG A 67 6.45 9.68 7.19
N ARG A 68 6.54 9.06 8.37
CA ARG A 68 5.43 8.29 8.95
C ARG A 68 4.15 9.12 9.04
N GLU A 69 4.27 10.38 9.45
CA GLU A 69 3.12 11.27 9.63
C GLU A 69 2.37 11.51 8.33
N ASP A 70 3.08 11.56 7.20
CA ASP A 70 2.46 11.75 5.89
C ASP A 70 1.56 10.57 5.54
N PHE A 71 2.03 9.34 5.77
CA PHE A 71 1.23 8.14 5.56
C PHE A 71 0.01 8.13 6.48
N GLN A 72 0.21 8.44 7.75
CA GLN A 72 -0.88 8.46 8.73
C GLN A 72 -1.93 9.52 8.39
N ALA A 73 -1.51 10.68 7.93
CA ALA A 73 -2.42 11.75 7.51
C ALA A 73 -3.28 11.29 6.32
N MET A 74 -2.65 10.61 5.35
CA MET A 74 -3.39 10.07 4.19
C MET A 74 -4.45 9.06 4.66
N LEU A 75 -4.08 8.13 5.54
CA LEU A 75 -5.01 7.12 6.04
C LEU A 75 -6.20 7.74 6.77
N ARG A 76 -5.98 8.82 7.50
CA ARG A 76 -7.03 9.47 8.30
C ARG A 76 -7.88 10.45 7.51
N SER A 77 -7.51 10.73 6.25
CA SER A 77 -8.30 11.63 5.41
C SER A 77 -9.69 11.05 5.16
N ASP A 78 -10.67 11.92 4.98
CA ASP A 78 -12.05 11.50 4.73
C ASP A 78 -12.14 10.69 3.44
N GLU A 79 -11.41 11.12 2.41
CA GLU A 79 -11.42 10.41 1.13
C GLU A 79 -10.86 8.99 1.26
N MET A 80 -9.71 8.82 1.94
CA MET A 80 -9.13 7.50 2.08
C MET A 80 -9.98 6.59 2.98
N ARG A 81 -10.60 7.15 3.99
CA ARG A 81 -11.51 6.38 4.84
C ARG A 81 -12.70 5.87 4.04
N ALA A 82 -13.25 6.68 3.13
CA ALA A 82 -14.32 6.25 2.25
C ALA A 82 -13.85 5.15 1.29
N ARG A 83 -12.65 5.30 0.71
CA ARG A 83 -12.07 4.30 -0.18
C ARG A 83 -11.81 2.98 0.56
N ASN A 84 -11.30 3.06 1.79
CA ASN A 84 -11.02 1.87 2.59
C ASN A 84 -12.29 1.12 2.99
N ARG A 85 -13.42 1.79 3.16
CA ARG A 85 -14.68 1.09 3.38
C ARG A 85 -15.04 0.20 2.19
N ASN A 86 -14.86 0.71 0.97
CA ASN A 86 -15.10 -0.08 -0.25
C ASN A 86 -14.08 -1.21 -0.39
N ILE A 87 -12.80 -0.92 -0.16
CA ILE A 87 -11.73 -1.91 -0.22
C ILE A 87 -11.99 -3.04 0.77
N ASN A 88 -12.45 -2.71 1.96
CA ASN A 88 -12.73 -3.70 3.00
C ASN A 88 -13.86 -4.66 2.61
N GLU A 89 -14.77 -4.24 1.74
CA GLU A 89 -15.82 -5.13 1.23
C GLU A 89 -15.29 -6.11 0.18
N LEU A 90 -14.13 -5.84 -0.42
CA LEU A 90 -13.53 -6.65 -1.48
C LEU A 90 -12.49 -7.64 -0.98
N CYS A 91 -12.19 -7.64 0.31
CA CYS A 91 -11.20 -8.52 0.90
C CYS A 91 -11.68 -9.03 2.26
N ARG A 92 -11.04 -10.10 2.74
CA ARG A 92 -11.29 -10.64 4.07
C ARG A 92 -10.68 -9.77 5.15
N SER A 93 -9.49 -9.29 4.87
CA SER A 93 -8.72 -8.45 5.80
C SER A 93 -7.64 -7.70 5.05
N PHE A 94 -7.23 -6.57 5.59
CA PHE A 94 -5.99 -5.92 5.18
C PHE A 94 -5.40 -5.20 6.38
N GLU A 95 -4.07 -5.13 6.41
CA GLU A 95 -3.36 -4.53 7.53
C GLU A 95 -2.13 -3.79 7.02
N PRO A 96 -2.09 -2.46 7.15
CA PRO A 96 -0.89 -1.68 6.87
C PRO A 96 0.05 -1.77 8.07
N VAL A 97 1.31 -2.11 7.81
CA VAL A 97 2.35 -2.19 8.84
C VAL A 97 3.54 -1.35 8.40
N MET A 98 4.03 -0.52 9.29
CA MET A 98 5.22 0.30 9.06
C MET A 98 6.46 -0.48 9.42
N TYR A 99 7.47 -0.41 8.54
CA TYR A 99 8.72 -1.14 8.70
C TYR A 99 9.91 -0.22 8.55
N ASP A 100 10.96 -0.52 9.28
CA ASP A 100 12.28 0.05 9.04
C ASP A 100 13.14 -1.00 8.34
N VAL A 101 13.98 -0.57 7.41
CA VAL A 101 14.90 -1.48 6.74
C VAL A 101 15.98 -1.89 7.75
N SER A 102 16.07 -3.19 8.04
CA SER A 102 17.08 -3.72 8.96
C SER A 102 18.37 -4.09 8.24
N ALA A 103 18.26 -4.66 7.04
CA ALA A 103 19.43 -5.07 6.26
C ALA A 103 19.06 -5.16 4.79
N ILE A 104 20.06 -4.95 3.93
CA ILE A 104 19.90 -5.04 2.47
C ILE A 104 21.03 -5.94 1.96
N PHE A 105 20.67 -6.88 1.09
CA PHE A 105 21.59 -7.78 0.44
C PHE A 105 21.45 -7.66 -1.06
N GLY A 106 22.58 -7.76 -1.77
CA GLY A 106 22.62 -7.59 -3.19
C GLY A 106 22.78 -6.14 -3.61
N ALA A 107 22.89 -5.88 -4.88
CA ALA A 107 23.12 -4.53 -5.40
C ALA A 107 21.83 -3.81 -5.71
#